data_55f19be67cc880017f2c09e3504ab24b
#
_entry.id   55f19be67cc880017f2c09e3504ab24b
#
_cell.length_a   1.000
_cell.length_b   1.000
_cell.length_c   1.000
_cell.angle_alpha   90.00
_cell.angle_beta   90.00
_cell.angle_gamma   90.00
#
_symmetry.space_group_name_H-M   'P 1'
#
loop_
_entity.id
_entity.type
_entity.pdbx_description
1 polymer ?
#
loop_
_entity_poly.entity_id
_entity_poly.type
_entity_poly.pdbx_seq_one_letter_code
_entity_poly.pdbx_strand_id
1 'polypeptide(L)'
;MNGSLPGRPETSSGAKTAPLPPDVRDRLQKVLGAPTLHAISRAPDRIKRLLLGGHSITIDGNTLDTTLQLMLATSRVSGREGLILSEDVATARRRINALAARFPRVKADVTLTEVSVPGAGGDIPAIHIRSAGDDGAPLLVYYHGGGFVEGGYETHGNLCEVICQQAGVQVLFVDYRLAPEHKAPAAVDDAYAAYLWAREHAAELGADPARVAVGGDSAGGNLAAVVALRARDEGVPSPLLQLLLYPITNFAGRTRSMGLFADGFFLRRWDMDFAQDKYVGDSGVDPTDPRVSPLLADDLSGLPPSILVTAGFDPLRDEGRQYAEALRAAGNTVDAREFGSLIHAFPNFFGLGGGAAAATYEIISALRAHLSRS
;
A
#
# COMPACT_ATOMS: atom_id res chain seq x y z
N MET A 1 -11.74 4.76 -33.83
CA MET A 1 -12.61 5.90 -33.43
C MET A 1 -11.96 6.54 -32.24
N ASN A 2 -11.49 7.79 -32.39
CA ASN A 2 -10.79 8.53 -31.35
C ASN A 2 -11.78 8.92 -30.24
N GLY A 3 -11.80 8.18 -29.14
CA GLY A 3 -12.47 8.58 -27.91
C GLY A 3 -11.53 9.46 -27.09
N SER A 4 -11.67 10.78 -27.23
CA SER A 4 -11.07 11.74 -26.31
C SER A 4 -11.63 11.52 -24.91
N LEU A 5 -10.76 11.34 -23.92
CA LEU A 5 -11.12 11.32 -22.50
C LEU A 5 -11.96 12.56 -22.17
N PRO A 6 -13.02 12.44 -21.35
CA PRO A 6 -13.84 13.57 -20.97
C PRO A 6 -12.97 14.62 -20.26
N GLY A 7 -13.07 15.86 -20.71
CA GLY A 7 -12.39 17.01 -20.13
C GLY A 7 -12.61 17.07 -18.62
N ARG A 8 -11.62 17.63 -17.90
CA ARG A 8 -11.62 17.82 -16.45
C ARG A 8 -13.03 18.09 -15.93
N PRO A 9 -13.62 17.21 -15.08
CA PRO A 9 -14.88 17.54 -14.46
C PRO A 9 -14.69 18.76 -13.56
N GLU A 10 -15.61 19.71 -13.69
CA GLU A 10 -15.71 20.87 -12.80
C GLU A 10 -15.83 20.39 -11.35
N THR A 11 -14.99 20.95 -10.52
CA THR A 11 -14.69 20.68 -9.15
C THR A 11 -15.92 20.56 -8.26
N SER A 12 -16.22 19.34 -7.79
CA SER A 12 -16.92 19.17 -6.51
C SER A 12 -16.03 19.70 -5.39
N SER A 13 -16.60 20.37 -4.39
CA SER A 13 -15.91 21.04 -3.27
C SER A 13 -15.24 20.05 -2.31
N GLY A 14 -14.26 19.28 -2.80
CA GLY A 14 -13.31 18.57 -1.95
C GLY A 14 -12.42 19.59 -1.23
N ALA A 15 -11.97 19.29 -0.03
CA ALA A 15 -11.03 20.12 0.70
C ALA A 15 -9.72 20.22 -0.10
N LYS A 16 -9.64 21.19 -1.03
CA LYS A 16 -8.38 21.53 -1.66
C LYS A 16 -7.47 22.03 -0.55
N THR A 17 -6.31 21.41 -0.39
CA THR A 17 -5.28 22.04 0.45
C THR A 17 -5.01 23.43 -0.13
N ALA A 18 -5.22 24.46 0.69
CA ALA A 18 -5.01 25.84 0.26
C ALA A 18 -3.61 25.99 -0.37
N PRO A 19 -3.46 26.85 -1.38
CA PRO A 19 -2.14 27.10 -1.96
C PRO A 19 -1.18 27.52 -0.86
N LEU A 20 0.05 26.99 -0.91
CA LEU A 20 1.08 27.38 0.05
C LEU A 20 1.29 28.91 0.00
N PRO A 21 1.34 29.58 1.17
CA PRO A 21 1.68 31.00 1.23
C PRO A 21 3.00 31.27 0.45
N PRO A 22 3.12 32.41 -0.27
CA PRO A 22 4.30 32.70 -1.09
C PRO A 22 5.63 32.59 -0.34
N ASP A 23 5.66 33.06 0.90
CA ASP A 23 6.82 33.00 1.79
C ASP A 23 7.19 31.58 2.21
N VAL A 24 6.23 30.68 2.37
CA VAL A 24 6.46 29.26 2.62
C VAL A 24 7.01 28.58 1.36
N ARG A 25 6.44 28.90 0.20
CA ARG A 25 6.90 28.39 -1.10
C ARG A 25 8.36 28.77 -1.35
N ASP A 26 8.72 30.04 -1.15
CA ASP A 26 10.09 30.55 -1.34
C ASP A 26 11.08 29.90 -0.37
N ARG A 27 10.70 29.68 0.90
CA ARG A 27 11.52 28.97 1.87
C ARG A 27 11.76 27.53 1.46
N LEU A 28 10.72 26.82 1.02
CA LEU A 28 10.83 25.45 0.57
C LEU A 28 11.67 25.33 -0.70
N GLN A 29 11.55 26.26 -1.65
CA GLN A 29 12.39 26.28 -2.85
C GLN A 29 13.88 26.42 -2.54
N LYS A 30 14.24 27.23 -1.53
CA LYS A 30 15.63 27.40 -1.09
C LYS A 30 16.21 26.15 -0.41
N VAL A 31 15.34 25.27 0.10
CA VAL A 31 15.69 24.08 0.86
C VAL A 31 15.65 22.79 0.00
N LEU A 32 15.16 22.88 -1.25
CA LEU A 32 14.95 21.75 -2.17
C LEU A 32 16.23 21.21 -2.82
N GLY A 33 17.23 20.82 -2.02
CA GLY A 33 18.35 19.96 -2.49
C GLY A 33 18.19 18.54 -1.94
N ALA A 34 18.54 17.49 -2.69
CA ALA A 34 18.37 16.08 -2.28
C ALA A 34 18.96 15.70 -0.90
N PRO A 35 20.10 16.26 -0.45
CA PRO A 35 20.59 16.04 0.92
C PRO A 35 19.69 16.65 1.99
N THR A 36 18.87 17.60 1.62
CA THR A 36 18.08 18.44 2.54
C THR A 36 16.82 17.77 3.05
N LEU A 37 16.14 16.96 2.24
CA LEU A 37 14.91 16.26 2.67
C LEU A 37 15.23 15.27 3.81
N HIS A 38 16.33 14.55 3.69
CA HIS A 38 16.81 13.61 4.71
C HIS A 38 17.21 14.33 6.02
N ALA A 39 17.92 15.45 5.92
CA ALA A 39 18.30 16.25 7.09
C ALA A 39 17.09 16.89 7.76
N ILE A 40 16.13 17.39 6.97
CA ILE A 40 14.93 18.06 7.45
C ILE A 40 13.94 17.06 8.07
N SER A 41 13.82 15.85 7.52
CA SER A 41 12.95 14.82 8.11
C SER A 41 13.37 14.47 9.54
N ARG A 42 14.65 14.56 9.86
CA ARG A 42 15.23 14.35 11.20
C ARG A 42 15.23 15.59 12.10
N ALA A 43 14.90 16.76 11.55
CA ALA A 43 14.83 17.99 12.35
C ALA A 43 13.70 17.91 13.38
N PRO A 44 13.83 18.59 14.55
CA PRO A 44 12.75 18.72 15.50
C PRO A 44 11.48 19.33 14.86
N ASP A 45 10.30 18.90 15.30
CA ASP A 45 9.01 19.34 14.73
C ASP A 45 8.82 20.86 14.74
N ARG A 46 9.37 21.55 15.76
CA ARG A 46 9.37 23.02 15.80
C ARG A 46 10.04 23.66 14.57
N ILE A 47 11.11 23.05 14.07
CA ILE A 47 11.82 23.53 12.87
C ILE A 47 11.01 23.22 11.61
N LYS A 48 10.45 22.02 11.50
CA LYS A 48 9.55 21.63 10.40
C LYS A 48 8.34 22.57 10.33
N ARG A 49 7.72 22.85 11.48
CA ARG A 49 6.59 23.80 11.57
C ARG A 49 6.97 25.21 11.16
N LEU A 50 8.17 25.68 11.53
CA LEU A 50 8.67 26.98 11.09
C LEU A 50 8.80 27.04 9.57
N LEU A 51 9.31 25.98 8.94
CA LEU A 51 9.40 25.87 7.47
C LEU A 51 8.01 25.89 6.81
N LEU A 52 7.01 25.31 7.47
CA LEU A 52 5.62 25.30 7.05
C LEU A 52 4.84 26.60 7.43
N GLY A 53 5.55 27.64 7.90
CA GLY A 53 4.90 28.92 8.29
C GLY A 53 4.02 28.80 9.55
N GLY A 54 4.26 27.81 10.40
CA GLY A 54 3.46 27.55 11.61
C GLY A 54 2.12 26.85 11.36
N HIS A 55 1.78 26.52 10.11
CA HIS A 55 0.50 25.92 9.75
C HIS A 55 0.49 24.40 9.97
N SER A 56 -0.60 23.92 10.57
CA SER A 56 -0.96 22.50 10.64
C SER A 56 -2.24 22.25 9.85
N ILE A 57 -2.33 21.10 9.19
CA ILE A 57 -3.53 20.67 8.48
C ILE A 57 -4.33 19.78 9.43
N THR A 58 -5.56 20.19 9.76
CA THR A 58 -6.47 19.40 10.61
C THR A 58 -7.78 19.18 9.86
N ILE A 59 -8.17 17.91 9.67
CA ILE A 59 -9.40 17.48 9.00
C ILE A 59 -10.00 16.33 9.81
N ASP A 60 -11.30 16.34 10.04
CA ASP A 60 -12.02 15.32 10.82
C ASP A 60 -11.43 15.08 12.23
N GLY A 61 -10.91 16.13 12.87
CA GLY A 61 -10.27 16.04 14.18
C GLY A 61 -8.85 15.47 14.17
N ASN A 62 -8.36 14.99 13.04
CA ASN A 62 -7.00 14.50 12.85
C ASN A 62 -6.07 15.63 12.39
N THR A 63 -4.88 15.70 12.96
CA THR A 63 -3.83 16.63 12.53
C THR A 63 -2.74 15.88 11.79
N LEU A 64 -2.43 16.31 10.57
CA LEU A 64 -1.43 15.67 9.71
C LEU A 64 -0.03 15.71 10.34
N ASP A 65 0.68 14.58 10.29
CA ASP A 65 2.07 14.48 10.74
C ASP A 65 2.95 15.55 10.06
N THR A 66 3.75 16.24 10.88
CA THR A 66 4.53 17.39 10.41
C THR A 66 5.58 17.02 9.36
N THR A 67 6.15 15.79 9.45
CA THR A 67 7.12 15.29 8.46
C THR A 67 6.45 15.03 7.13
N LEU A 68 5.28 14.37 7.15
CA LEU A 68 4.49 14.10 5.95
C LEU A 68 3.93 15.40 5.35
N GLN A 69 3.47 16.35 6.18
CA GLN A 69 3.05 17.66 5.69
C GLN A 69 4.19 18.38 4.96
N LEU A 70 5.40 18.31 5.49
CA LEU A 70 6.58 18.89 4.85
C LEU A 70 6.94 18.16 3.55
N MET A 71 6.87 16.84 3.52
CA MET A 71 7.07 16.03 2.32
C MET A 71 6.08 16.42 1.22
N LEU A 72 4.79 16.50 1.54
CA LEU A 72 3.74 16.90 0.59
C LEU A 72 3.94 18.33 0.07
N ALA A 73 4.31 19.26 0.96
CA ALA A 73 4.58 20.64 0.58
C ALA A 73 5.78 20.75 -0.38
N THR A 74 6.86 19.99 -0.13
CA THR A 74 8.03 19.96 -1.02
C THR A 74 7.72 19.28 -2.35
N SER A 75 6.92 18.23 -2.38
CA SER A 75 6.45 17.57 -3.61
C SER A 75 5.64 18.55 -4.46
N ARG A 76 4.73 19.30 -3.83
CA ARG A 76 3.91 20.33 -4.49
C ARG A 76 4.76 21.42 -5.13
N VAL A 77 5.76 21.96 -4.41
CA VAL A 77 6.66 23.00 -4.92
C VAL A 77 7.50 22.47 -6.10
N SER A 78 7.81 21.16 -6.10
CA SER A 78 8.58 20.49 -7.16
C SER A 78 7.75 20.06 -8.36
N GLY A 79 6.41 20.25 -8.33
CA GLY A 79 5.50 19.78 -9.39
C GLY A 79 5.42 18.24 -9.49
N ARG A 80 5.66 17.53 -8.37
CA ARG A 80 5.66 16.05 -8.28
C ARG A 80 4.59 15.57 -7.33
N GLU A 81 3.38 16.09 -7.49
CA GLU A 81 2.24 15.70 -6.66
C GLU A 81 1.63 14.38 -7.14
N GLY A 82 1.18 13.59 -6.17
CA GLY A 82 0.44 12.36 -6.41
C GLY A 82 1.29 11.11 -6.43
N LEU A 83 0.60 9.97 -6.52
CA LEU A 83 1.20 8.65 -6.65
C LEU A 83 1.64 8.43 -8.09
N ILE A 84 0.71 8.54 -9.04
CA ILE A 84 0.99 8.35 -10.47
C ILE A 84 1.52 9.67 -11.07
N LEU A 85 2.76 9.66 -11.47
CA LEU A 85 3.50 10.87 -11.85
C LEU A 85 3.51 11.15 -13.38
N SER A 86 2.74 10.40 -14.17
CA SER A 86 2.61 10.57 -15.62
C SER A 86 1.42 9.79 -16.16
N GLU A 87 0.78 10.29 -17.23
CA GLU A 87 -0.23 9.53 -18.01
C GLU A 87 0.41 8.42 -18.85
N ASP A 88 1.67 8.56 -19.23
CA ASP A 88 2.46 7.50 -19.82
C ASP A 88 2.97 6.55 -18.72
N VAL A 89 2.47 5.32 -18.72
CA VAL A 89 2.71 4.32 -17.68
C VAL A 89 4.19 3.98 -17.53
N ALA A 90 4.92 3.83 -18.64
CA ALA A 90 6.35 3.53 -18.56
C ALA A 90 7.13 4.68 -17.89
N THR A 91 6.72 5.91 -18.15
CA THR A 91 7.30 7.09 -17.49
C THR A 91 6.86 7.19 -16.02
N ALA A 92 5.60 6.84 -15.68
CA ALA A 92 5.11 6.78 -14.32
C ALA A 92 5.96 5.81 -13.48
N ARG A 93 6.14 4.58 -13.96
CA ARG A 93 6.98 3.54 -13.31
C ARG A 93 8.42 4.01 -13.09
N ARG A 94 9.05 4.62 -14.09
CA ARG A 94 10.41 5.18 -13.91
C ARG A 94 10.46 6.29 -12.87
N ARG A 95 9.44 7.17 -12.83
CA ARG A 95 9.40 8.30 -11.91
C ARG A 95 9.14 7.88 -10.47
N ILE A 96 8.25 6.91 -10.23
CA ILE A 96 7.99 6.43 -8.88
C ILE A 96 9.21 5.68 -8.32
N ASN A 97 9.89 4.86 -9.11
CA ASN A 97 11.13 4.20 -8.71
C ASN A 97 12.23 5.22 -8.39
N ALA A 98 12.38 6.27 -9.24
CA ALA A 98 13.33 7.36 -8.98
C ALA A 98 12.95 8.19 -7.75
N LEU A 99 11.67 8.29 -7.41
CA LEU A 99 11.20 8.93 -6.18
C LEU A 99 11.52 8.05 -4.97
N ALA A 100 11.20 6.77 -5.01
CA ALA A 100 11.46 5.82 -3.94
C ALA A 100 12.96 5.75 -3.58
N ALA A 101 13.83 5.76 -4.58
CA ALA A 101 15.28 5.77 -4.40
C ALA A 101 15.83 7.01 -3.64
N ARG A 102 15.01 8.06 -3.48
CA ARG A 102 15.38 9.28 -2.73
C ARG A 102 15.06 9.20 -1.25
N PHE A 103 14.21 8.24 -0.84
CA PHE A 103 13.88 8.07 0.57
C PHE A 103 14.98 7.32 1.30
N PRO A 104 15.22 7.68 2.58
CA PRO A 104 16.17 6.96 3.41
C PRO A 104 15.75 5.50 3.57
N ARG A 105 16.65 4.57 3.29
CA ARG A 105 16.44 3.15 3.58
C ARG A 105 16.83 2.85 5.03
N VAL A 106 16.04 2.04 5.69
CA VAL A 106 16.38 1.46 6.99
C VAL A 106 17.16 0.18 6.72
N LYS A 107 18.33 0.05 7.36
CA LYS A 107 19.15 -1.16 7.20
C LYS A 107 18.46 -2.36 7.83
N ALA A 108 18.37 -3.44 7.08
CA ALA A 108 17.98 -4.76 7.56
C ALA A 108 19.08 -5.77 7.17
N ASP A 109 19.30 -6.75 8.04
CA ASP A 109 20.27 -7.82 7.81
C ASP A 109 19.52 -9.05 7.31
N VAL A 110 19.35 -9.11 6.01
CA VAL A 110 18.57 -10.14 5.32
C VAL A 110 19.28 -10.67 4.08
N THR A 111 19.00 -11.90 3.73
CA THR A 111 19.39 -12.52 2.47
C THR A 111 18.23 -12.46 1.48
N LEU A 112 18.53 -12.10 0.25
CA LEU A 112 17.58 -12.02 -0.86
C LEU A 112 17.88 -13.13 -1.87
N THR A 113 16.86 -13.90 -2.24
CA THR A 113 16.97 -14.96 -3.23
C THR A 113 15.88 -14.77 -4.27
N GLU A 114 16.26 -14.66 -5.54
CA GLU A 114 15.29 -14.64 -6.63
C GLU A 114 14.61 -16.00 -6.77
N VAL A 115 13.30 -15.98 -6.96
CA VAL A 115 12.45 -17.16 -7.10
C VAL A 115 11.55 -16.97 -8.30
N SER A 116 11.32 -18.03 -9.06
CA SER A 116 10.35 -18.07 -10.16
C SER A 116 9.16 -18.91 -9.74
N VAL A 117 7.97 -18.31 -9.70
CA VAL A 117 6.73 -18.98 -9.36
C VAL A 117 5.94 -19.28 -10.63
N PRO A 118 5.56 -20.53 -10.90
CA PRO A 118 4.74 -20.85 -12.06
C PRO A 118 3.37 -20.18 -12.01
N GLY A 119 2.98 -19.45 -13.04
CA GLY A 119 1.68 -18.80 -13.19
C GLY A 119 1.01 -19.14 -14.50
N ALA A 120 -0.30 -18.94 -14.59
CA ALA A 120 -1.08 -19.21 -15.80
C ALA A 120 -0.65 -18.34 -17.00
N GLY A 121 -0.10 -17.16 -16.73
CA GLY A 121 0.40 -16.23 -17.76
C GLY A 121 1.89 -16.28 -18.01
N GLY A 122 2.60 -17.27 -17.47
CA GLY A 122 4.06 -17.40 -17.46
C GLY A 122 4.62 -17.32 -16.04
N ASP A 123 5.93 -17.42 -15.93
CA ASP A 123 6.62 -17.36 -14.66
C ASP A 123 6.46 -15.99 -14.00
N ILE A 124 6.13 -16.00 -12.70
CA ILE A 124 5.95 -14.81 -11.87
C ILE A 124 7.26 -14.61 -11.10
N PRO A 125 7.99 -13.51 -11.32
CA PRO A 125 9.17 -13.19 -10.54
C PRO A 125 8.81 -12.96 -9.08
N ALA A 126 9.63 -13.46 -8.17
CA ALA A 126 9.47 -13.22 -6.74
C ALA A 126 10.83 -13.12 -6.07
N ILE A 127 10.88 -12.50 -4.90
CA ILE A 127 12.09 -12.42 -4.08
C ILE A 127 11.77 -13.02 -2.72
N HIS A 128 12.48 -14.06 -2.35
CA HIS A 128 12.46 -14.64 -1.03
C HIS A 128 13.42 -13.87 -0.12
N ILE A 129 12.90 -13.33 0.97
CA ILE A 129 13.62 -12.51 1.95
C ILE A 129 13.65 -13.27 3.27
N ARG A 130 14.85 -13.50 3.82
CA ARG A 130 15.02 -14.18 5.10
C ARG A 130 16.13 -13.55 5.95
N SER A 131 15.97 -13.59 7.27
CA SER A 131 17.01 -13.24 8.22
C SER A 131 17.77 -14.49 8.69
N ALA A 132 18.94 -14.30 9.26
CA ALA A 132 19.67 -15.40 9.91
C ALA A 132 18.84 -15.94 11.10
N GLY A 133 18.67 -17.27 11.14
CA GLY A 133 17.94 -17.94 12.23
C GLY A 133 16.42 -18.02 12.03
N ASP A 134 15.90 -17.67 10.86
CA ASP A 134 14.48 -17.74 10.52
C ASP A 134 14.02 -19.15 10.06
N ASP A 135 14.82 -20.19 10.31
CA ASP A 135 14.43 -21.57 9.97
C ASP A 135 13.16 -21.96 10.74
N GLY A 136 12.13 -22.42 10.03
CA GLY A 136 10.81 -22.73 10.59
C GLY A 136 9.97 -21.51 10.98
N ALA A 137 10.37 -20.29 10.58
CA ALA A 137 9.54 -19.10 10.75
C ALA A 137 8.30 -19.14 9.84
N PRO A 138 7.25 -18.36 10.16
CA PRO A 138 6.14 -18.15 9.25
C PRO A 138 6.60 -17.54 7.93
N LEU A 139 5.84 -17.77 6.85
CA LEU A 139 6.06 -17.15 5.55
C LEU A 139 4.93 -16.16 5.24
N LEU A 140 5.29 -14.90 4.98
CA LEU A 140 4.38 -13.86 4.50
C LEU A 140 4.53 -13.72 2.99
N VAL A 141 3.49 -14.07 2.22
CA VAL A 141 3.41 -13.74 0.81
C VAL A 141 2.94 -12.31 0.68
N TYR A 142 3.82 -11.42 0.19
CA TYR A 142 3.57 -9.99 0.15
C TYR A 142 3.35 -9.49 -1.28
N TYR A 143 2.25 -8.77 -1.47
CA TYR A 143 1.86 -8.11 -2.71
C TYR A 143 2.00 -6.61 -2.55
N HIS A 144 2.75 -5.98 -3.45
CA HIS A 144 3.03 -4.54 -3.37
C HIS A 144 1.85 -3.67 -3.81
N GLY A 145 1.80 -2.43 -3.34
CA GLY A 145 0.89 -1.39 -3.82
C GLY A 145 1.31 -0.80 -5.16
N GLY A 146 0.59 0.25 -5.59
CA GLY A 146 0.84 0.97 -6.85
C GLY A 146 -0.31 0.91 -7.85
N GLY A 147 -1.56 0.72 -7.36
CA GLY A 147 -2.78 0.77 -8.18
C GLY A 147 -2.83 -0.29 -9.28
N PHE A 148 -2.13 -1.42 -9.14
CA PHE A 148 -1.97 -2.47 -10.17
C PHE A 148 -1.25 -2.00 -11.45
N VAL A 149 -0.73 -0.78 -11.48
CA VAL A 149 -0.12 -0.14 -12.67
C VAL A 149 1.38 0.05 -12.50
N GLU A 150 1.81 0.30 -11.28
CA GLU A 150 3.21 0.57 -10.94
C GLU A 150 3.58 -0.07 -9.59
N GLY A 151 4.82 0.09 -9.16
CA GLY A 151 5.35 -0.56 -7.97
C GLY A 151 6.25 -1.73 -8.33
N GLY A 152 6.87 -2.32 -7.31
CA GLY A 152 7.82 -3.41 -7.39
C GLY A 152 8.79 -3.40 -6.23
N TYR A 153 9.84 -4.21 -6.31
CA TYR A 153 10.82 -4.33 -5.23
C TYR A 153 11.55 -3.01 -4.94
N GLU A 154 11.80 -2.18 -5.94
CA GLU A 154 12.45 -0.88 -5.80
C GLU A 154 11.68 0.06 -4.88
N THR A 155 10.36 -0.04 -4.88
CA THR A 155 9.47 0.83 -4.09
C THR A 155 9.12 0.28 -2.72
N HIS A 156 8.98 -1.06 -2.58
CA HIS A 156 8.45 -1.70 -1.38
C HIS A 156 9.45 -2.65 -0.69
N GLY A 157 10.55 -3.02 -1.36
CA GLY A 157 11.49 -4.01 -0.83
C GLY A 157 12.04 -3.65 0.54
N ASN A 158 12.36 -2.38 0.80
CA ASN A 158 12.90 -1.99 2.11
C ASN A 158 11.90 -2.19 3.25
N LEU A 159 10.61 -1.97 3.01
CA LEU A 159 9.57 -2.29 3.99
C LEU A 159 9.53 -3.81 4.27
N CYS A 160 9.57 -4.63 3.23
CA CYS A 160 9.56 -6.09 3.34
C CYS A 160 10.81 -6.65 4.04
N GLU A 161 11.98 -6.08 3.77
CA GLU A 161 13.23 -6.42 4.46
C GLU A 161 13.13 -6.17 5.98
N VAL A 162 12.56 -5.01 6.36
CA VAL A 162 12.39 -4.64 7.78
C VAL A 162 11.28 -5.46 8.43
N ILE A 163 10.19 -5.76 7.72
CA ILE A 163 9.15 -6.69 8.19
C ILE A 163 9.78 -8.06 8.48
N CYS A 164 10.55 -8.61 7.53
CA CYS A 164 11.23 -9.89 7.70
C CYS A 164 12.04 -9.92 9.00
N GLN A 165 12.97 -8.98 9.14
CA GLN A 165 13.89 -8.97 10.28
C GLN A 165 13.19 -8.73 11.60
N GLN A 166 12.23 -7.80 11.68
CA GLN A 166 11.67 -7.36 12.95
C GLN A 166 10.42 -8.13 13.38
N ALA A 167 9.63 -8.64 12.44
CA ALA A 167 8.53 -9.53 12.79
C ALA A 167 8.99 -10.98 13.00
N GLY A 168 10.20 -11.35 12.56
CA GLY A 168 10.68 -12.74 12.61
C GLY A 168 9.87 -13.63 11.68
N VAL A 169 9.64 -13.17 10.44
CA VAL A 169 8.92 -13.89 9.40
C VAL A 169 9.76 -13.88 8.13
N GLN A 170 9.73 -14.95 7.37
CA GLN A 170 10.25 -14.91 6.01
C GLN A 170 9.22 -14.20 5.11
N VAL A 171 9.67 -13.51 4.06
CA VAL A 171 8.78 -12.82 3.14
C VAL A 171 9.02 -13.32 1.71
N LEU A 172 7.96 -13.72 1.02
CA LEU A 172 7.96 -13.91 -0.42
C LEU A 172 7.34 -12.67 -1.06
N PHE A 173 8.18 -11.79 -1.56
CA PHE A 173 7.76 -10.60 -2.30
C PHE A 173 7.40 -11.01 -3.73
N VAL A 174 6.17 -10.76 -4.15
CA VAL A 174 5.64 -11.18 -5.45
C VAL A 174 5.59 -10.01 -6.42
N ASP A 175 6.27 -10.13 -7.54
CA ASP A 175 6.26 -9.14 -8.64
C ASP A 175 5.21 -9.55 -9.68
N TYR A 176 3.94 -9.39 -9.31
CA TYR A 176 2.78 -9.78 -10.11
C TYR A 176 2.63 -8.91 -11.36
N ARG A 177 1.97 -9.44 -12.40
CA ARG A 177 1.75 -8.73 -13.67
C ARG A 177 0.92 -7.46 -13.49
N LEU A 178 1.37 -6.38 -14.12
CA LEU A 178 0.79 -5.05 -14.01
C LEU A 178 -0.06 -4.67 -15.24
N ALA A 179 -1.06 -3.84 -15.00
CA ALA A 179 -1.84 -3.14 -16.02
C ALA A 179 -1.03 -1.93 -16.58
N PRO A 180 -1.33 -1.49 -17.80
CA PRO A 180 -2.39 -1.94 -18.71
C PRO A 180 -2.02 -3.17 -19.53
N GLU A 181 -0.78 -3.65 -19.47
CA GLU A 181 -0.32 -4.80 -20.23
C GLU A 181 -1.10 -6.06 -19.86
N HIS A 182 -1.43 -6.19 -18.57
CA HIS A 182 -2.17 -7.30 -18.00
C HIS A 182 -3.29 -6.77 -17.09
N LYS A 183 -4.47 -6.56 -17.66
CA LYS A 183 -5.65 -6.09 -16.93
C LYS A 183 -6.21 -7.14 -15.97
N ALA A 184 -7.18 -6.75 -15.15
CA ALA A 184 -7.88 -7.68 -14.28
C ALA A 184 -8.47 -8.87 -15.09
N PRO A 185 -8.38 -10.12 -14.58
CA PRO A 185 -7.93 -10.52 -13.24
C PRO A 185 -6.46 -10.96 -13.15
N ALA A 186 -5.58 -10.61 -14.10
CA ALA A 186 -4.22 -11.17 -14.20
C ALA A 186 -3.41 -11.08 -12.90
N ALA A 187 -3.44 -9.93 -12.22
CA ALA A 187 -2.75 -9.75 -10.93
C ALA A 187 -3.34 -10.65 -9.82
N VAL A 188 -4.65 -10.86 -9.83
CA VAL A 188 -5.34 -11.77 -8.90
C VAL A 188 -4.91 -13.21 -9.12
N ASP A 189 -4.84 -13.63 -10.38
CA ASP A 189 -4.42 -14.99 -10.74
C ASP A 189 -2.96 -15.24 -10.33
N ASP A 190 -2.08 -14.27 -10.56
CA ASP A 190 -0.68 -14.34 -10.13
C ASP A 190 -0.55 -14.38 -8.62
N ALA A 191 -1.29 -13.51 -7.90
CA ALA A 191 -1.26 -13.47 -6.45
C ALA A 191 -1.74 -14.79 -5.83
N TYR A 192 -2.78 -15.38 -6.40
CA TYR A 192 -3.30 -16.67 -5.94
C TYR A 192 -2.34 -17.81 -6.26
N ALA A 193 -1.77 -17.84 -7.46
CA ALA A 193 -0.75 -18.82 -7.83
C ALA A 193 0.46 -18.75 -6.90
N ALA A 194 0.93 -17.55 -6.57
CA ALA A 194 2.04 -17.35 -5.64
C ALA A 194 1.70 -17.83 -4.22
N TYR A 195 0.48 -17.65 -3.75
CA TYR A 195 0.03 -18.19 -2.46
C TYR A 195 0.03 -19.72 -2.44
N LEU A 196 -0.52 -20.36 -3.48
CA LEU A 196 -0.54 -21.82 -3.59
C LEU A 196 0.88 -22.39 -3.63
N TRP A 197 1.73 -21.82 -4.48
CA TRP A 197 3.12 -22.19 -4.59
C TRP A 197 3.88 -22.02 -3.27
N ALA A 198 3.70 -20.88 -2.58
CA ALA A 198 4.35 -20.62 -1.31
C ALA A 198 4.01 -21.67 -0.25
N ARG A 199 2.76 -22.14 -0.21
CA ARG A 199 2.33 -23.21 0.67
C ARG A 199 2.98 -24.55 0.38
N GLU A 200 3.10 -24.88 -0.91
CA GLU A 200 3.69 -26.15 -1.35
C GLU A 200 5.20 -26.16 -1.08
N HIS A 201 5.89 -25.01 -1.28
CA HIS A 201 7.34 -24.91 -1.22
C HIS A 201 7.88 -24.26 0.06
N ALA A 202 7.02 -23.95 1.06
CA ALA A 202 7.45 -23.30 2.29
C ALA A 202 8.61 -24.04 2.99
N ALA A 203 8.52 -25.37 3.07
CA ALA A 203 9.58 -26.19 3.68
C ALA A 203 10.91 -26.12 2.92
N GLU A 204 10.87 -26.04 1.60
CA GLU A 204 12.07 -25.88 0.74
C GLU A 204 12.72 -24.52 0.93
N LEU A 205 11.90 -23.48 1.20
CA LEU A 205 12.34 -22.15 1.56
C LEU A 205 12.87 -22.06 3.01
N GLY A 206 12.72 -23.13 3.81
CA GLY A 206 13.07 -23.15 5.22
C GLY A 206 12.03 -22.48 6.12
N ALA A 207 10.82 -22.26 5.63
CA ALA A 207 9.69 -21.74 6.38
C ALA A 207 8.76 -22.87 6.88
N ASP A 208 7.86 -22.53 7.82
CA ASP A 208 6.85 -23.46 8.31
C ASP A 208 5.65 -23.54 7.34
N PRO A 209 5.39 -24.67 6.67
CA PRO A 209 4.31 -24.81 5.71
C PRO A 209 2.90 -24.68 6.32
N ALA A 210 2.77 -24.86 7.63
CA ALA A 210 1.51 -24.66 8.34
C ALA A 210 1.25 -23.16 8.65
N ARG A 211 2.25 -22.30 8.46
CA ARG A 211 2.21 -20.90 8.90
C ARG A 211 2.46 -19.93 7.75
N VAL A 212 1.65 -20.05 6.69
CA VAL A 212 1.71 -19.15 5.53
C VAL A 212 0.63 -18.07 5.65
N ALA A 213 1.04 -16.82 5.70
CA ALA A 213 0.18 -15.63 5.74
C ALA A 213 0.22 -14.90 4.39
N VAL A 214 -0.77 -14.06 4.13
CA VAL A 214 -0.77 -13.13 2.99
C VAL A 214 -0.81 -11.70 3.49
N GLY A 215 -0.24 -10.78 2.72
CA GLY A 215 -0.31 -9.37 3.06
C GLY A 215 0.05 -8.48 1.89
N GLY A 216 -0.27 -7.21 2.04
CA GLY A 216 0.07 -6.20 1.05
C GLY A 216 -0.51 -4.85 1.40
N ASP A 217 -0.14 -3.88 0.61
CA ASP A 217 -0.55 -2.50 0.79
C ASP A 217 -1.33 -1.98 -0.43
N SER A 218 -2.40 -1.19 -0.21
CA SER A 218 -3.19 -0.57 -1.28
C SER A 218 -3.75 -1.64 -2.26
N ALA A 219 -3.34 -1.64 -3.51
CA ALA A 219 -3.64 -2.68 -4.50
C ALA A 219 -3.18 -4.08 -4.04
N GLY A 220 -2.01 -4.17 -3.39
CA GLY A 220 -1.52 -5.42 -2.81
C GLY A 220 -2.37 -5.88 -1.62
N GLY A 221 -2.91 -4.95 -0.83
CA GLY A 221 -3.90 -5.26 0.21
C GLY A 221 -5.21 -5.80 -0.37
N ASN A 222 -5.63 -5.31 -1.52
CA ASN A 222 -6.73 -5.88 -2.28
C ASN A 222 -6.42 -7.33 -2.69
N LEU A 223 -5.26 -7.58 -3.30
CA LEU A 223 -4.84 -8.92 -3.70
C LEU A 223 -4.82 -9.89 -2.52
N ALA A 224 -4.29 -9.48 -1.36
CA ALA A 224 -4.27 -10.32 -0.15
C ALA A 224 -5.69 -10.68 0.33
N ALA A 225 -6.62 -9.73 0.32
CA ALA A 225 -8.02 -9.96 0.67
C ALA A 225 -8.71 -10.91 -0.32
N VAL A 226 -8.50 -10.72 -1.62
CA VAL A 226 -9.08 -11.57 -2.68
C VAL A 226 -8.49 -12.98 -2.63
N VAL A 227 -7.18 -13.13 -2.38
CA VAL A 227 -6.55 -14.45 -2.19
C VAL A 227 -7.16 -15.20 -1.01
N ALA A 228 -7.42 -14.52 0.11
CA ALA A 228 -8.06 -15.13 1.28
C ALA A 228 -9.50 -15.59 0.98
N LEU A 229 -10.29 -14.76 0.26
CA LEU A 229 -11.62 -15.11 -0.21
C LEU A 229 -11.57 -16.35 -1.12
N ARG A 230 -10.73 -16.31 -2.13
CA ARG A 230 -10.62 -17.38 -3.14
C ARG A 230 -10.15 -18.70 -2.50
N ALA A 231 -9.19 -18.65 -1.58
CA ALA A 231 -8.73 -19.85 -0.87
C ALA A 231 -9.86 -20.51 -0.08
N ARG A 232 -10.70 -19.72 0.62
CA ARG A 232 -11.88 -20.23 1.33
C ARG A 232 -12.89 -20.85 0.34
N ASP A 233 -13.23 -20.15 -0.72
CA ASP A 233 -14.26 -20.56 -1.67
C ASP A 233 -13.88 -21.82 -2.45
N GLU A 234 -12.59 -22.00 -2.75
CA GLU A 234 -12.06 -23.19 -3.40
C GLU A 234 -11.72 -24.33 -2.42
N GLY A 235 -11.95 -24.14 -1.10
CA GLY A 235 -11.67 -25.15 -0.08
C GLY A 235 -10.18 -25.43 0.12
N VAL A 236 -9.31 -24.51 -0.31
CA VAL A 236 -7.89 -24.55 -0.03
C VAL A 236 -7.65 -24.09 1.41
N PRO A 237 -6.70 -24.69 2.16
CA PRO A 237 -6.40 -24.21 3.50
C PRO A 237 -6.16 -22.70 3.50
N SER A 238 -6.89 -21.97 4.37
CA SER A 238 -6.82 -20.51 4.47
C SER A 238 -5.43 -20.03 4.88
N PRO A 239 -5.04 -18.81 4.47
CA PRO A 239 -3.89 -18.15 5.06
C PRO A 239 -3.99 -18.08 6.58
N LEU A 240 -2.86 -18.14 7.27
CA LEU A 240 -2.81 -18.00 8.74
C LEU A 240 -3.35 -16.63 9.20
N LEU A 241 -3.07 -15.60 8.42
CA LEU A 241 -3.41 -14.19 8.67
C LEU A 241 -3.45 -13.43 7.35
N GLN A 242 -4.25 -12.38 7.27
CA GLN A 242 -4.18 -11.36 6.23
C GLN A 242 -3.73 -10.01 6.80
N LEU A 243 -2.62 -9.46 6.30
CA LEU A 243 -2.11 -8.12 6.61
C LEU A 243 -2.59 -7.16 5.52
N LEU A 244 -3.57 -6.32 5.82
CA LEU A 244 -4.24 -5.44 4.88
C LEU A 244 -3.90 -3.97 5.20
N LEU A 245 -2.92 -3.42 4.49
CA LEU A 245 -2.49 -2.04 4.69
C LEU A 245 -3.27 -1.12 3.74
N TYR A 246 -4.18 -0.30 4.29
CA TYR A 246 -5.06 0.63 3.55
C TYR A 246 -5.56 0.05 2.22
N PRO A 247 -6.20 -1.13 2.24
CA PRO A 247 -6.51 -1.87 1.03
C PRO A 247 -7.54 -1.15 0.15
N ILE A 248 -7.44 -1.30 -1.17
CA ILE A 248 -8.57 -1.06 -2.07
C ILE A 248 -9.59 -2.19 -1.84
N THR A 249 -10.83 -1.87 -1.54
CA THR A 249 -11.84 -2.89 -1.25
C THR A 249 -13.10 -2.80 -2.10
N ASN A 250 -13.30 -1.68 -2.83
CA ASN A 250 -14.50 -1.44 -3.60
C ASN A 250 -14.28 -0.48 -4.78
N PHE A 251 -14.17 -1.00 -5.99
CA PHE A 251 -14.05 -0.19 -7.21
C PHE A 251 -15.36 0.46 -7.67
N ALA A 252 -16.51 -0.03 -7.21
CA ALA A 252 -17.81 0.51 -7.58
C ALA A 252 -18.32 1.63 -6.66
N GLY A 253 -17.77 1.70 -5.44
CA GLY A 253 -18.24 2.60 -4.40
C GLY A 253 -17.67 4.01 -4.47
N ARG A 254 -18.32 4.90 -3.71
CA ARG A 254 -17.84 6.26 -3.45
C ARG A 254 -18.01 6.55 -1.96
N THR A 255 -16.95 7.00 -1.31
CA THR A 255 -16.97 7.30 0.12
C THR A 255 -16.72 8.78 0.38
N ARG A 256 -17.02 9.22 1.61
CA ARG A 256 -16.76 10.60 2.02
C ARG A 256 -15.25 10.92 2.01
N SER A 257 -14.40 9.98 2.42
CA SER A 257 -12.93 10.17 2.40
C SER A 257 -12.39 10.37 0.99
N MET A 258 -12.95 9.70 -0.04
CA MET A 258 -12.59 9.94 -1.44
C MET A 258 -12.84 11.38 -1.89
N GLY A 259 -13.85 12.05 -1.34
CA GLY A 259 -14.10 13.46 -1.59
C GLY A 259 -13.21 14.37 -0.73
N LEU A 260 -13.04 14.07 0.56
CA LEU A 260 -12.23 14.87 1.49
C LEU A 260 -10.76 14.93 1.10
N PHE A 261 -10.20 13.80 0.68
CA PHE A 261 -8.78 13.66 0.38
C PHE A 261 -8.52 13.51 -1.12
N ALA A 262 -9.43 14.05 -1.94
CA ALA A 262 -9.36 13.96 -3.41
C ALA A 262 -8.07 14.53 -4.00
N ASP A 263 -7.41 15.46 -3.31
CA ASP A 263 -6.20 16.12 -3.79
C ASP A 263 -5.32 16.59 -2.64
N GLY A 264 -4.00 16.56 -2.84
CA GLY A 264 -3.02 17.14 -1.92
C GLY A 264 -2.51 16.21 -0.81
N PHE A 265 -2.94 14.94 -0.76
CA PHE A 265 -2.56 13.97 0.29
C PHE A 265 -1.87 12.71 -0.25
N PHE A 266 -1.05 12.86 -1.28
CA PHE A 266 -0.29 11.83 -1.98
C PHE A 266 -1.15 10.99 -2.94
N LEU A 267 -2.08 10.15 -2.45
CA LEU A 267 -3.06 9.49 -3.32
C LEU A 267 -4.15 10.48 -3.70
N ARG A 268 -4.30 10.77 -4.99
CA ARG A 268 -5.31 11.69 -5.50
C ARG A 268 -6.47 10.92 -6.12
N ARG A 269 -7.60 11.59 -6.25
CA ARG A 269 -8.74 11.05 -7.00
C ARG A 269 -8.35 10.67 -8.44
N TRP A 270 -7.57 11.53 -9.09
CA TRP A 270 -7.08 11.26 -10.44
C TRP A 270 -6.23 9.97 -10.49
N ASP A 271 -5.37 9.71 -9.50
CA ASP A 271 -4.56 8.50 -9.44
C ASP A 271 -5.44 7.25 -9.34
N MET A 272 -6.51 7.32 -8.53
CA MET A 272 -7.47 6.22 -8.37
C MET A 272 -8.26 5.96 -9.66
N ASP A 273 -8.80 7.03 -10.28
CA ASP A 273 -9.57 6.92 -11.52
C ASP A 273 -8.69 6.40 -12.68
N PHE A 274 -7.42 6.84 -12.74
CA PHE A 274 -6.44 6.35 -13.72
C PHE A 274 -6.13 4.85 -13.50
N ALA A 275 -5.83 4.45 -12.27
CA ALA A 275 -5.53 3.06 -11.92
C ALA A 275 -6.74 2.15 -12.23
N GLN A 276 -7.95 2.57 -11.88
CA GLN A 276 -9.18 1.85 -12.19
C GLN A 276 -9.38 1.70 -13.71
N ASP A 277 -9.17 2.76 -14.50
CA ASP A 277 -9.26 2.71 -15.96
C ASP A 277 -8.26 1.70 -16.55
N LYS A 278 -7.00 1.72 -16.06
CA LYS A 278 -5.97 0.82 -16.59
C LYS A 278 -6.16 -0.63 -16.17
N TYR A 279 -6.61 -0.88 -14.93
CA TYR A 279 -6.71 -2.24 -14.37
C TYR A 279 -8.05 -2.89 -14.67
N VAL A 280 -9.16 -2.24 -14.35
CA VAL A 280 -10.53 -2.78 -14.50
C VAL A 280 -11.16 -2.36 -15.83
N GLY A 281 -10.88 -1.15 -16.31
CA GLY A 281 -11.45 -0.64 -17.57
C GLY A 281 -11.13 -1.55 -18.77
N ASP A 282 -12.17 -1.88 -19.55
CA ASP A 282 -12.08 -2.78 -20.72
C ASP A 282 -11.46 -4.17 -20.43
N SER A 283 -11.44 -4.60 -19.16
CA SER A 283 -10.95 -5.94 -18.76
C SER A 283 -11.99 -7.03 -18.96
N GLY A 284 -13.26 -6.65 -19.05
CA GLY A 284 -14.39 -7.58 -19.00
C GLY A 284 -14.78 -8.02 -17.57
N VAL A 285 -14.09 -7.52 -16.54
CA VAL A 285 -14.43 -7.75 -15.12
C VAL A 285 -15.31 -6.59 -14.66
N ASP A 286 -16.49 -6.91 -14.07
CA ASP A 286 -17.36 -5.89 -13.49
C ASP A 286 -16.68 -5.26 -12.25
N PRO A 287 -16.70 -3.93 -12.07
CA PRO A 287 -16.17 -3.28 -10.86
C PRO A 287 -16.81 -3.78 -9.55
N THR A 288 -17.98 -4.40 -9.60
CA THR A 288 -18.63 -5.02 -8.43
C THR A 288 -18.20 -6.46 -8.16
N ASP A 289 -17.42 -7.07 -9.06
CA ASP A 289 -16.96 -8.44 -8.92
C ASP A 289 -16.05 -8.58 -7.67
N PRO A 290 -16.33 -9.55 -6.77
CA PRO A 290 -15.51 -9.78 -5.59
C PRO A 290 -14.00 -10.02 -5.86
N ARG A 291 -13.65 -10.45 -7.08
CA ARG A 291 -12.24 -10.60 -7.50
C ARG A 291 -11.49 -9.27 -7.61
N VAL A 292 -12.19 -8.16 -7.64
CA VAL A 292 -11.58 -6.82 -7.61
C VAL A 292 -12.13 -5.97 -6.46
N SER A 293 -13.36 -6.23 -6.02
CA SER A 293 -14.05 -5.52 -4.93
C SER A 293 -14.43 -6.48 -3.79
N PRO A 294 -13.47 -6.92 -2.97
CA PRO A 294 -13.70 -7.93 -1.92
C PRO A 294 -14.75 -7.52 -0.87
N LEU A 295 -14.98 -6.21 -0.66
CA LEU A 295 -16.05 -5.72 0.20
C LEU A 295 -17.46 -6.13 -0.30
N LEU A 296 -17.60 -6.38 -1.59
CA LEU A 296 -18.88 -6.71 -2.24
C LEU A 296 -19.12 -8.23 -2.39
N ALA A 297 -18.29 -9.06 -1.77
CA ALA A 297 -18.54 -10.49 -1.71
C ALA A 297 -19.84 -10.78 -0.93
N ASP A 298 -20.65 -11.71 -1.44
CA ASP A 298 -21.93 -12.10 -0.83
C ASP A 298 -21.77 -12.69 0.58
N ASP A 299 -20.64 -13.36 0.82
CA ASP A 299 -20.29 -13.96 2.12
C ASP A 299 -18.83 -13.62 2.47
N LEU A 300 -18.65 -13.02 3.63
CA LEU A 300 -17.35 -12.73 4.23
C LEU A 300 -17.01 -13.62 5.43
N SER A 301 -17.84 -14.63 5.74
CA SER A 301 -17.59 -15.53 6.88
C SER A 301 -16.43 -16.49 6.60
N GLY A 302 -15.83 -17.02 7.68
CA GLY A 302 -14.79 -18.05 7.60
C GLY A 302 -13.45 -17.59 7.01
N LEU A 303 -13.23 -16.27 6.93
CA LEU A 303 -11.95 -15.71 6.49
C LEU A 303 -10.92 -15.71 7.62
N PRO A 304 -9.62 -15.75 7.29
CA PRO A 304 -8.56 -15.75 8.30
C PRO A 304 -8.56 -14.46 9.13
N PRO A 305 -7.97 -14.50 10.36
CA PRO A 305 -7.74 -13.29 11.12
C PRO A 305 -7.07 -12.20 10.28
N SER A 306 -7.44 -10.94 10.53
CA SER A 306 -6.88 -9.81 9.77
C SER A 306 -6.28 -8.74 10.68
N ILE A 307 -5.14 -8.18 10.26
CA ILE A 307 -4.66 -6.87 10.69
C ILE A 307 -5.03 -5.91 9.55
N LEU A 308 -6.01 -5.03 9.79
CA LEU A 308 -6.45 -4.05 8.81
C LEU A 308 -6.08 -2.65 9.26
N VAL A 309 -5.29 -1.98 8.44
CA VAL A 309 -4.74 -0.66 8.74
C VAL A 309 -5.38 0.38 7.83
N THR A 310 -5.76 1.53 8.39
CA THR A 310 -6.20 2.72 7.63
C THR A 310 -5.41 3.95 8.04
N ALA A 311 -5.34 4.94 7.15
CA ALA A 311 -4.70 6.23 7.42
C ALA A 311 -5.74 7.35 7.46
N GLY A 312 -5.56 8.34 8.34
CA GLY A 312 -6.55 9.39 8.56
C GLY A 312 -6.73 10.34 7.37
N PHE A 313 -5.67 10.58 6.60
CA PHE A 313 -5.64 11.44 5.41
C PHE A 313 -5.54 10.63 4.13
N ASP A 314 -6.44 9.65 3.96
CA ASP A 314 -6.43 8.69 2.87
C ASP A 314 -7.81 8.64 2.18
N PRO A 315 -7.90 8.77 0.86
CA PRO A 315 -9.16 8.53 0.14
C PRO A 315 -9.77 7.16 0.42
N LEU A 316 -8.96 6.12 0.65
CA LEU A 316 -9.41 4.74 0.90
C LEU A 316 -9.78 4.47 2.38
N ARG A 317 -9.66 5.48 3.27
CA ARG A 317 -9.93 5.33 4.70
C ARG A 317 -11.30 4.72 4.99
N ASP A 318 -12.33 5.31 4.42
CA ASP A 318 -13.71 4.94 4.79
C ASP A 318 -14.10 3.56 4.22
N GLU A 319 -13.62 3.18 3.02
CA GLU A 319 -13.85 1.82 2.50
C GLU A 319 -13.08 0.76 3.28
N GLY A 320 -11.87 1.07 3.75
CA GLY A 320 -11.12 0.19 4.66
C GLY A 320 -11.85 -0.03 5.99
N ARG A 321 -12.46 1.03 6.57
CA ARG A 321 -13.33 0.92 7.76
C ARG A 321 -14.55 0.04 7.49
N GLN A 322 -15.23 0.25 6.35
CA GLN A 322 -16.39 -0.55 5.95
C GLN A 322 -16.03 -2.02 5.81
N TYR A 323 -14.86 -2.32 5.23
CA TYR A 323 -14.40 -3.71 5.10
C TYR A 323 -14.09 -4.34 6.46
N ALA A 324 -13.44 -3.61 7.37
CA ALA A 324 -13.19 -4.08 8.74
C ALA A 324 -14.50 -4.37 9.50
N GLU A 325 -15.51 -3.52 9.34
CA GLU A 325 -16.83 -3.70 9.94
C GLU A 325 -17.56 -4.89 9.33
N ALA A 326 -17.52 -5.06 8.01
CA ALA A 326 -18.15 -6.18 7.31
C ALA A 326 -17.51 -7.52 7.71
N LEU A 327 -16.17 -7.58 7.80
CA LEU A 327 -15.45 -8.77 8.29
C LEU A 327 -15.87 -9.15 9.73
N ARG A 328 -15.97 -8.17 10.64
CA ARG A 328 -16.41 -8.40 12.01
C ARG A 328 -17.87 -8.88 12.09
N ALA A 329 -18.74 -8.23 11.30
CA ALA A 329 -20.15 -8.61 11.23
C ALA A 329 -20.34 -10.04 10.73
N ALA A 330 -19.44 -10.53 9.87
CA ALA A 330 -19.38 -11.91 9.39
C ALA A 330 -18.70 -12.88 10.39
N GLY A 331 -18.33 -12.43 11.58
CA GLY A 331 -17.76 -13.26 12.64
C GLY A 331 -16.24 -13.46 12.59
N ASN A 332 -15.52 -12.75 11.73
CA ASN A 332 -14.05 -12.88 11.65
C ASN A 332 -13.32 -12.05 12.72
N THR A 333 -12.13 -12.49 13.08
CA THR A 333 -11.24 -11.73 13.98
C THR A 333 -10.54 -10.60 13.22
N VAL A 334 -10.73 -9.34 13.66
CA VAL A 334 -10.16 -8.17 13.01
C VAL A 334 -9.46 -7.26 14.02
N ASP A 335 -8.13 -7.14 13.91
CA ASP A 335 -7.31 -6.11 14.56
C ASP A 335 -7.28 -4.89 13.61
N ALA A 336 -8.27 -3.99 13.77
CA ALA A 336 -8.33 -2.78 12.95
C ALA A 336 -7.61 -1.63 13.63
N ARG A 337 -6.66 -1.02 12.90
CA ARG A 337 -5.83 0.09 13.37
C ARG A 337 -5.95 1.29 12.45
N GLU A 338 -6.26 2.44 13.01
CA GLU A 338 -6.30 3.69 12.27
C GLU A 338 -5.21 4.65 12.76
N PHE A 339 -4.38 5.09 11.83
CA PHE A 339 -3.36 6.09 12.09
C PHE A 339 -3.84 7.46 11.60
N GLY A 340 -4.55 8.17 12.46
CA GLY A 340 -5.29 9.40 12.15
C GLY A 340 -4.44 10.53 11.58
N SER A 341 -3.14 10.59 11.89
CA SER A 341 -2.22 11.65 11.42
C SER A 341 -1.50 11.34 10.12
N LEU A 342 -1.73 10.16 9.52
CA LEU A 342 -0.93 9.67 8.40
C LEU A 342 -1.70 9.69 7.07
N ILE A 343 -0.97 9.60 5.97
CA ILE A 343 -1.45 9.55 4.59
C ILE A 343 -1.41 8.14 4.02
N HIS A 344 -2.03 7.93 2.86
CA HIS A 344 -1.87 6.71 2.07
C HIS A 344 -0.39 6.37 1.85
N ALA A 345 -0.03 5.09 1.82
CA ALA A 345 1.33 4.57 1.60
C ALA A 345 2.37 4.99 2.67
N PHE A 346 1.95 5.44 3.85
CA PHE A 346 2.88 5.91 4.89
C PHE A 346 3.98 4.91 5.29
N PRO A 347 3.78 3.58 5.27
CA PRO A 347 4.86 2.64 5.55
C PRO A 347 6.01 2.73 4.56
N ASN A 348 5.77 3.14 3.33
CA ASN A 348 6.84 3.33 2.34
C ASN A 348 7.67 4.60 2.59
N PHE A 349 7.22 5.45 3.53
CA PHE A 349 7.92 6.66 3.97
C PHE A 349 8.55 6.53 5.37
N PHE A 350 8.56 5.34 5.96
CA PHE A 350 9.03 5.12 7.33
C PHE A 350 10.49 5.53 7.53
N GLY A 351 11.33 5.47 6.52
CA GLY A 351 12.70 5.96 6.54
C GLY A 351 12.84 7.46 6.82
N LEU A 352 11.77 8.25 6.63
CA LEU A 352 11.73 9.66 7.01
C LEU A 352 11.59 9.88 8.53
N GLY A 353 11.26 8.84 9.31
CA GLY A 353 10.98 8.97 10.74
C GLY A 353 9.59 9.50 11.03
N GLY A 354 9.41 10.13 12.20
CA GLY A 354 8.13 10.70 12.63
C GLY A 354 7.03 9.67 12.82
N GLY A 355 5.78 10.10 12.59
CA GLY A 355 4.61 9.25 12.75
C GLY A 355 4.60 8.05 11.80
N ALA A 356 5.12 8.20 10.58
CA ALA A 356 5.19 7.10 9.62
C ALA A 356 6.07 5.94 10.13
N ALA A 357 7.24 6.24 10.71
CA ALA A 357 8.10 5.22 11.31
C ALA A 357 7.44 4.56 12.53
N ALA A 358 6.90 5.36 13.45
CA ALA A 358 6.28 4.85 14.67
C ALA A 358 5.13 3.89 14.34
N ALA A 359 4.24 4.28 13.43
CA ALA A 359 3.12 3.45 12.99
C ALA A 359 3.58 2.18 12.26
N THR A 360 4.60 2.27 11.40
CA THR A 360 5.14 1.09 10.71
C THR A 360 5.70 0.06 11.69
N TYR A 361 6.46 0.49 12.69
CA TYR A 361 6.97 -0.42 13.72
C TYR A 361 5.86 -0.99 14.62
N GLU A 362 4.79 -0.22 14.89
CA GLU A 362 3.62 -0.73 15.59
C GLU A 362 2.92 -1.83 14.79
N ILE A 363 2.75 -1.65 13.46
CA ILE A 363 2.19 -2.66 12.57
C ILE A 363 3.05 -3.93 12.56
N ILE A 364 4.38 -3.79 12.44
CA ILE A 364 5.32 -4.92 12.47
C ILE A 364 5.24 -5.66 13.81
N SER A 365 5.15 -4.93 14.92
CA SER A 365 4.97 -5.53 16.25
C SER A 365 3.66 -6.30 16.38
N ALA A 366 2.56 -5.77 15.81
CA ALA A 366 1.28 -6.46 15.77
C ALA A 366 1.37 -7.74 14.93
N LEU A 367 1.97 -7.66 13.74
CA LEU A 367 2.19 -8.83 12.88
C LEU A 367 2.97 -9.93 13.62
N ARG A 368 4.07 -9.57 14.26
CA ARG A 368 4.85 -10.49 15.08
C ARG A 368 4.00 -11.14 16.19
N ALA A 369 3.20 -10.34 16.91
CA ALA A 369 2.38 -10.82 18.01
C ALA A 369 1.28 -11.78 17.53
N HIS A 370 0.67 -11.52 16.37
CA HIS A 370 -0.33 -12.41 15.79
C HIS A 370 0.30 -13.72 15.30
N LEU A 371 1.44 -13.65 14.61
CA LEU A 371 2.12 -14.82 14.08
C LEU A 371 2.80 -15.68 15.15
N SER A 372 3.11 -15.14 16.33
CA SER A 372 3.70 -15.91 17.43
C SER A 372 2.68 -16.67 18.30
N ARG A 373 1.38 -16.38 18.16
CA ARG A 373 0.30 -17.02 18.93
C ARG A 373 -0.35 -18.23 18.24
N SER A 374 -0.02 -18.43 16.99
CA SER A 374 -0.61 -19.45 16.11
C SER A 374 0.25 -20.68 16.01
#